data_0ed5d053542862ec129cc28740e2417f
#
_entry.id   0ed5d053542862ec129cc28740e2417f
#
_cell.length_a   1.000
_cell.length_b   1.000
_cell.length_c   1.000
_cell.angle_alpha   90.00
_cell.angle_beta   90.00
_cell.angle_gamma   90.00
#
_symmetry.space_group_name_H-M   'P 1'
#
loop_
_entity.id
_entity.type
_entity.pdbx_description
1 polymer ?
#
loop_
_entity_poly.entity_id
_entity_poly.type
_entity_poly.pdbx_seq_one_letter_code
_entity_poly.pdbx_strand_id
1 'polypeptide(L)'
;MKLTTIFLAAILLGLLAELYAADARLTPSRKPNIVVILADDMPWNYPGFNDGPCETPNIDRLAKEGTRLTQFYVHSVCSPTRAALLTGRYPFRNGMEERSHGNDTAGMLPDERTLAQALKPVGYDTALIGKWHLGNWYQRQLPLQRGFDHHYGLYGALVSYNGKTRGSFYDWHRDGETIREDGYTTDLLACEFERLMATRESNRPFFYYVAFNAMHSPYDAPPALVEKYRKKGGGKAPPQELATLESMDTAIGKMIAAMKAKGVLDNTLIVFFSDNGGATRNPPFRNGKGTTYEGGVRVPCIIHWPGHVPANKMLDGMVHVTDLYPTLLKLAGGSLVQPLPLDGMDMWEVFTGRKPSPRTEVVHNLPNGGREEMGEMAICQGPWKLVGKALYDLSNDPGEKTDLAAKHPDIYQKLNARIQQLVAERRPPEKHLNISKKPLLVLGEQENAHPPAWLQPYLDSLPGASKSIH
;
A
#
# COMPACT_ATOMS: atom_id res chain seq x y z
N MET A 1 -19.53 3.71 -60.24
CA MET A 1 -18.43 4.06 -59.31
C MET A 1 -18.82 5.01 -58.17
N LYS A 2 -19.69 5.99 -58.30
CA LYS A 2 -20.03 6.95 -57.23
C LYS A 2 -20.90 6.38 -56.07
N LEU A 3 -21.79 5.38 -56.34
CA LEU A 3 -22.62 4.79 -55.27
C LEU A 3 -21.85 3.86 -54.32
N THR A 4 -20.88 3.11 -54.84
CA THR A 4 -20.06 2.18 -54.04
C THR A 4 -19.14 2.92 -53.05
N THR A 5 -18.65 4.11 -53.45
CA THR A 5 -17.79 4.93 -52.60
C THR A 5 -18.55 5.55 -51.39
N ILE A 6 -19.84 5.93 -51.62
CA ILE A 6 -20.70 6.48 -50.59
C ILE A 6 -21.07 5.40 -49.54
N PHE A 7 -21.34 4.16 -49.99
CA PHE A 7 -21.65 3.05 -49.08
C PHE A 7 -20.45 2.63 -48.22
N LEU A 8 -19.22 2.61 -48.77
CA LEU A 8 -18.01 2.31 -47.99
C LEU A 8 -17.71 3.41 -46.95
N ALA A 9 -17.91 4.69 -47.31
CA ALA A 9 -17.70 5.79 -46.38
C ALA A 9 -18.73 5.81 -45.24
N ALA A 10 -19.99 5.41 -45.49
CA ALA A 10 -21.02 5.29 -44.46
C ALA A 10 -20.74 4.11 -43.48
N ILE A 11 -20.24 3.01 -44.00
CA ILE A 11 -19.82 1.87 -43.16
C ILE A 11 -18.60 2.21 -42.31
N LEU A 12 -17.61 2.91 -42.86
CA LEU A 12 -16.43 3.39 -42.15
C LEU A 12 -16.78 4.38 -41.03
N LEU A 13 -17.69 5.31 -41.31
CA LEU A 13 -18.23 6.27 -40.34
C LEU A 13 -19.05 5.57 -39.24
N GLY A 14 -19.81 4.53 -39.57
CA GLY A 14 -20.54 3.70 -38.63
C GLY A 14 -19.58 2.93 -37.69
N LEU A 15 -18.56 2.31 -38.24
CA LEU A 15 -17.51 1.60 -37.46
C LEU A 15 -16.67 2.56 -36.60
N LEU A 16 -16.36 3.75 -37.10
CA LEU A 16 -15.69 4.79 -36.32
C LEU A 16 -16.58 5.34 -35.19
N ALA A 17 -17.88 5.51 -35.44
CA ALA A 17 -18.85 5.91 -34.43
C ALA A 17 -19.04 4.84 -33.35
N GLU A 18 -19.07 3.55 -33.72
CA GLU A 18 -19.12 2.43 -32.77
C GLU A 18 -17.82 2.30 -31.95
N LEU A 19 -16.66 2.52 -32.57
CA LEU A 19 -15.36 2.57 -31.89
C LEU A 19 -15.28 3.76 -30.92
N TYR A 20 -15.77 4.96 -31.34
CA TYR A 20 -15.85 6.14 -30.49
C TYR A 20 -16.87 5.96 -29.35
N ALA A 21 -18.02 5.32 -29.62
CA ALA A 21 -19.03 5.01 -28.61
C ALA A 21 -18.54 3.90 -27.64
N ALA A 22 -17.73 2.96 -28.10
CA ALA A 22 -17.07 1.97 -27.26
C ALA A 22 -16.02 2.62 -26.36
N ASP A 23 -15.22 3.54 -26.89
CA ASP A 23 -14.21 4.27 -26.13
C ASP A 23 -14.85 5.26 -25.12
N ALA A 24 -15.97 5.89 -25.47
CA ALA A 24 -16.76 6.73 -24.57
C ALA A 24 -17.46 5.96 -23.44
N ARG A 25 -17.71 4.65 -23.60
CA ARG A 25 -18.20 3.78 -22.53
C ARG A 25 -17.10 3.36 -21.56
N LEU A 26 -15.83 3.62 -21.87
CA LEU A 26 -14.66 3.17 -21.12
C LEU A 26 -14.08 4.22 -20.18
N THR A 27 -14.44 5.49 -20.37
CA THR A 27 -14.17 6.54 -19.37
C THR A 27 -15.40 6.65 -18.46
N PRO A 28 -15.25 6.49 -17.15
CA PRO A 28 -16.38 6.66 -16.25
C PRO A 28 -16.98 8.04 -16.45
N SER A 29 -18.28 8.13 -16.73
CA SER A 29 -19.01 9.40 -16.85
C SER A 29 -19.01 10.20 -15.55
N ARG A 30 -18.63 9.55 -14.45
CA ARG A 30 -18.50 10.08 -13.09
C ARG A 30 -17.18 9.62 -12.49
N LYS A 31 -16.45 10.53 -11.83
CA LYS A 31 -15.21 10.17 -11.09
C LYS A 31 -15.48 9.05 -10.11
N PRO A 32 -14.66 7.99 -10.07
CA PRO A 32 -14.86 6.90 -9.12
C PRO A 32 -14.59 7.34 -7.69
N ASN A 33 -15.25 6.73 -6.75
CA ASN A 33 -14.72 6.64 -5.40
C ASN A 33 -13.55 5.67 -5.39
N ILE A 34 -12.59 5.88 -4.52
CA ILE A 34 -11.39 5.07 -4.42
C ILE A 34 -11.22 4.59 -2.98
N VAL A 35 -11.17 3.29 -2.78
CA VAL A 35 -10.88 2.67 -1.48
C VAL A 35 -9.64 1.79 -1.64
N VAL A 36 -8.58 2.14 -0.94
CA VAL A 36 -7.38 1.30 -0.85
C VAL A 36 -7.40 0.63 0.51
N ILE A 37 -7.51 -0.70 0.52
CA ILE A 37 -7.51 -1.53 1.72
C ILE A 37 -6.15 -2.21 1.83
N LEU A 38 -5.40 -1.90 2.86
CA LEU A 38 -4.06 -2.42 3.09
C LEU A 38 -4.02 -3.32 4.31
N ALA A 39 -3.65 -4.59 4.12
CA ALA A 39 -3.30 -5.51 5.18
C ALA A 39 -1.84 -5.28 5.61
N ASP A 40 -1.53 -5.56 6.87
CA ASP A 40 -0.19 -5.45 7.45
C ASP A 40 0.38 -6.87 7.68
N ASP A 41 1.48 -7.21 7.03
CA ASP A 41 2.16 -8.52 7.15
C ASP A 41 1.34 -9.74 6.68
N MET A 42 0.45 -9.62 5.69
CA MET A 42 -0.35 -10.75 5.24
C MET A 42 0.44 -11.70 4.33
N PRO A 43 0.61 -12.99 4.68
CA PRO A 43 1.27 -13.95 3.83
C PRO A 43 0.50 -14.22 2.53
N TRP A 44 1.25 -14.52 1.46
CA TRP A 44 0.69 -14.88 0.16
C TRP A 44 -0.36 -16.00 0.23
N ASN A 45 -0.05 -17.02 1.01
CA ASN A 45 -0.78 -18.29 1.07
C ASN A 45 -1.78 -18.40 2.22
N TYR A 46 -2.21 -17.28 2.84
CA TYR A 46 -3.20 -17.35 3.93
C TYR A 46 -4.64 -17.16 3.47
N PRO A 47 -4.96 -16.23 2.56
CA PRO A 47 -6.34 -16.01 2.10
C PRO A 47 -6.87 -17.20 1.30
N GLY A 48 -8.18 -17.45 1.39
CA GLY A 48 -8.86 -18.56 0.70
C GLY A 48 -8.71 -18.50 -0.82
N PHE A 49 -8.72 -17.32 -1.43
CA PHE A 49 -8.55 -17.15 -2.89
C PHE A 49 -7.15 -17.55 -3.41
N ASN A 50 -6.17 -17.78 -2.54
CA ASN A 50 -4.86 -18.34 -2.84
C ASN A 50 -4.70 -19.75 -2.21
N ASP A 51 -5.80 -20.48 -2.06
CA ASP A 51 -5.87 -21.84 -1.48
C ASP A 51 -5.34 -21.88 -0.04
N GLY A 52 -5.46 -20.77 0.67
CA GLY A 52 -4.97 -20.61 2.04
C GLY A 52 -5.87 -21.23 3.10
N PRO A 53 -5.33 -21.44 4.32
CA PRO A 53 -6.05 -22.10 5.41
C PRO A 53 -7.07 -21.18 6.11
N CYS A 54 -7.04 -19.86 5.86
CA CYS A 54 -7.92 -18.90 6.48
C CYS A 54 -9.27 -18.81 5.76
N GLU A 55 -10.35 -18.70 6.52
CA GLU A 55 -11.67 -18.40 5.97
C GLU A 55 -11.79 -16.89 5.73
N THR A 56 -11.73 -16.50 4.46
CA THR A 56 -11.77 -15.09 4.03
C THR A 56 -12.89 -14.83 3.00
N PRO A 57 -14.16 -15.16 3.32
CA PRO A 57 -15.23 -15.17 2.34
C PRO A 57 -15.49 -13.79 1.70
N ASN A 58 -15.22 -12.68 2.39
CA ASN A 58 -15.43 -11.34 1.86
C ASN A 58 -14.29 -10.92 0.91
N ILE A 59 -13.05 -11.21 1.26
CA ILE A 59 -11.87 -10.98 0.41
C ILE A 59 -11.92 -11.92 -0.80
N ASP A 60 -12.29 -13.19 -0.60
CA ASP A 60 -12.45 -14.18 -1.67
C ASP A 60 -13.52 -13.75 -2.67
N ARG A 61 -14.62 -13.15 -2.19
CA ARG A 61 -15.65 -12.57 -3.05
C ARG A 61 -15.11 -11.39 -3.86
N LEU A 62 -14.35 -10.47 -3.27
CA LEU A 62 -13.69 -9.39 -4.02
C LEU A 62 -12.76 -9.95 -5.10
N ALA A 63 -12.01 -11.02 -4.80
CA ALA A 63 -11.14 -11.70 -5.76
C ALA A 63 -11.92 -12.35 -6.91
N LYS A 64 -13.07 -12.95 -6.60
CA LYS A 64 -13.97 -13.57 -7.59
C LYS A 64 -14.71 -12.54 -8.45
N GLU A 65 -15.13 -11.44 -7.86
CA GLU A 65 -15.86 -10.37 -8.56
C GLU A 65 -14.95 -9.34 -9.22
N GLY A 66 -13.63 -9.43 -9.01
CA GLY A 66 -12.59 -8.55 -9.53
C GLY A 66 -11.48 -9.29 -10.27
N THR A 67 -10.36 -8.60 -10.40
CA THR A 67 -9.14 -9.09 -11.03
C THR A 67 -8.04 -9.27 -9.97
N ARG A 68 -7.35 -10.42 -10.01
CA ARG A 68 -6.18 -10.71 -9.18
C ARG A 68 -4.90 -10.41 -9.96
N LEU A 69 -3.95 -9.70 -9.35
CA LEU A 69 -2.63 -9.48 -9.92
C LEU A 69 -1.67 -10.54 -9.36
N THR A 70 -1.10 -11.37 -10.24
CA THR A 70 -0.23 -12.48 -9.81
C THR A 70 1.20 -12.04 -9.55
N GLN A 71 1.61 -10.89 -10.09
CA GLN A 71 2.93 -10.29 -9.91
C GLN A 71 2.81 -8.84 -9.41
N PHE A 72 2.17 -8.67 -8.25
CA PHE A 72 2.12 -7.37 -7.57
C PHE A 72 3.23 -7.27 -6.54
N TYR A 73 4.09 -6.28 -6.73
CA TYR A 73 5.29 -6.07 -5.94
C TYR A 73 5.19 -4.87 -5.01
N VAL A 74 5.73 -5.05 -3.83
CA VAL A 74 5.85 -4.05 -2.77
C VAL A 74 7.29 -4.03 -2.23
N HIS A 75 7.54 -3.30 -1.17
CA HIS A 75 8.83 -3.37 -0.46
C HIS A 75 8.78 -4.39 0.69
N SER A 76 9.96 -4.75 1.18
CA SER A 76 10.12 -5.82 2.16
C SER A 76 9.56 -5.52 3.55
N VAL A 77 9.20 -4.25 3.83
CA VAL A 77 8.66 -3.77 5.11
C VAL A 77 7.67 -2.62 4.93
N CYS A 78 6.92 -2.32 5.99
CA CYS A 78 5.75 -1.45 6.01
C CYS A 78 5.99 -0.01 5.49
N SER A 79 6.88 0.78 6.13
CA SER A 79 7.02 2.21 5.82
C SER A 79 7.44 2.47 4.37
N PRO A 80 8.42 1.75 3.79
CA PRO A 80 8.78 1.89 2.38
C PRO A 80 7.61 1.67 1.42
N THR A 81 6.81 0.62 1.65
CA THR A 81 5.63 0.34 0.82
C THR A 81 4.57 1.43 0.92
N ARG A 82 4.27 1.88 2.14
CA ARG A 82 3.26 2.92 2.39
C ARG A 82 3.68 4.26 1.80
N ALA A 83 4.96 4.61 1.90
CA ALA A 83 5.52 5.80 1.25
C ALA A 83 5.45 5.68 -0.28
N ALA A 84 5.84 4.52 -0.85
CA ALA A 84 5.80 4.28 -2.28
C ALA A 84 4.36 4.32 -2.84
N LEU A 85 3.38 3.77 -2.12
CA LEU A 85 1.95 3.88 -2.43
C LEU A 85 1.50 5.35 -2.53
N LEU A 86 1.84 6.14 -1.51
CA LEU A 86 1.31 7.50 -1.38
C LEU A 86 2.06 8.52 -2.23
N THR A 87 3.30 8.25 -2.65
CA THR A 87 4.11 9.20 -3.45
C THR A 87 4.26 8.80 -4.92
N GLY A 88 4.02 7.52 -5.26
CA GLY A 88 4.33 6.98 -6.58
C GLY A 88 5.83 6.91 -6.87
N ARG A 89 6.69 6.96 -5.83
CA ARG A 89 8.14 7.04 -5.94
C ARG A 89 8.80 5.96 -5.08
N TYR A 90 9.93 5.47 -5.55
CA TYR A 90 10.71 4.49 -4.78
C TYR A 90 11.20 5.06 -3.44
N PRO A 91 11.33 4.23 -2.41
CA PRO A 91 11.80 4.63 -1.08
C PRO A 91 13.14 5.35 -1.07
N PHE A 92 14.07 4.95 -1.91
CA PHE A 92 15.38 5.61 -2.04
C PHE A 92 15.31 7.05 -2.61
N ARG A 93 14.13 7.45 -3.13
CA ARG A 93 13.86 8.82 -3.61
C ARG A 93 13.01 9.61 -2.64
N ASN A 94 12.12 8.95 -1.88
CA ASN A 94 11.19 9.63 -0.96
C ASN A 94 11.67 9.67 0.50
N GLY A 95 12.88 9.13 0.77
CA GLY A 95 13.50 9.14 2.09
C GLY A 95 13.05 8.04 3.05
N MET A 96 12.20 7.11 2.59
CA MET A 96 11.64 6.05 3.43
C MET A 96 12.20 4.67 3.07
N GLU A 97 13.52 4.55 2.90
CA GLU A 97 14.17 3.25 2.67
C GLU A 97 14.10 2.33 3.89
N GLU A 98 13.84 2.89 5.06
CA GLU A 98 13.80 2.17 6.34
C GLU A 98 12.44 2.33 7.02
N ARG A 99 12.21 1.51 8.03
CA ARG A 99 11.03 1.68 8.89
C ARG A 99 11.15 2.97 9.70
N SER A 100 10.08 3.73 9.77
CA SER A 100 9.98 4.77 10.79
C SER A 100 9.89 4.11 12.16
N HIS A 101 10.84 4.40 13.02
CA HIS A 101 10.80 3.95 14.41
C HIS A 101 10.12 5.05 15.25
N GLY A 102 9.21 4.66 16.15
CA GLY A 102 8.49 5.63 16.98
C GLY A 102 9.37 6.44 17.96
N ASN A 103 10.68 6.22 17.94
CA ASN A 103 11.69 6.90 18.77
C ASN A 103 12.74 7.66 17.94
N ASP A 104 12.43 7.95 16.68
CA ASP A 104 13.30 8.75 15.81
C ASP A 104 12.50 9.82 15.05
N THR A 105 13.19 10.76 14.44
CA THR A 105 12.59 11.82 13.65
C THR A 105 12.30 11.42 12.21
N ALA A 106 12.52 10.15 11.86
CA ALA A 106 12.34 9.63 10.52
C ALA A 106 10.91 9.79 10.03
N GLY A 107 10.80 10.22 8.77
CA GLY A 107 9.52 10.35 8.11
C GLY A 107 9.70 10.58 6.62
N MET A 108 8.60 10.53 5.91
CA MET A 108 8.56 10.85 4.49
C MET A 108 9.03 12.29 4.27
N LEU A 109 9.92 12.51 3.29
CA LEU A 109 10.45 13.83 2.97
C LEU A 109 9.32 14.85 2.77
N PRO A 110 9.49 16.09 3.29
CA PRO A 110 8.41 17.08 3.31
C PRO A 110 7.99 17.59 1.93
N ASP A 111 8.88 17.54 0.94
CA ASP A 111 8.64 17.94 -0.45
C ASP A 111 7.96 16.84 -1.31
N GLU A 112 7.79 15.65 -0.78
CA GLU A 112 7.01 14.60 -1.43
C GLU A 112 5.53 14.97 -1.47
N ARG A 113 4.88 14.80 -2.61
CA ARG A 113 3.45 15.00 -2.78
C ARG A 113 2.72 13.67 -2.61
N THR A 114 1.83 13.58 -1.63
CA THR A 114 1.02 12.36 -1.44
C THR A 114 -0.14 12.29 -2.43
N LEU A 115 -0.65 11.08 -2.65
CA LEU A 115 -1.86 10.84 -3.44
C LEU A 115 -3.06 11.62 -2.86
N ALA A 116 -3.18 11.69 -1.54
CA ALA A 116 -4.22 12.49 -0.88
C ALA A 116 -4.09 13.98 -1.25
N GLN A 117 -2.88 14.55 -1.15
CA GLN A 117 -2.61 15.94 -1.59
C GLN A 117 -2.89 16.14 -3.08
N ALA A 118 -2.66 15.12 -3.92
CA ALA A 118 -2.90 15.19 -5.35
C ALA A 118 -4.38 15.12 -5.73
N LEU A 119 -5.21 14.42 -4.94
CA LEU A 119 -6.63 14.21 -5.18
C LEU A 119 -7.51 15.37 -4.67
N LYS A 120 -7.08 16.13 -3.66
CA LYS A 120 -7.85 17.28 -3.14
C LYS A 120 -8.19 18.34 -4.21
N PRO A 121 -7.24 18.81 -5.03
CA PRO A 121 -7.55 19.82 -6.06
C PRO A 121 -8.55 19.35 -7.11
N VAL A 122 -8.69 18.03 -7.30
CA VAL A 122 -9.67 17.45 -8.24
C VAL A 122 -10.97 17.04 -7.56
N GLY A 123 -11.18 17.48 -6.31
CA GLY A 123 -12.46 17.49 -5.63
C GLY A 123 -12.77 16.25 -4.80
N TYR A 124 -11.76 15.45 -4.40
CA TYR A 124 -11.96 14.30 -3.51
C TYR A 124 -11.99 14.72 -2.05
N ASP A 125 -12.89 14.08 -1.30
CA ASP A 125 -12.81 14.02 0.17
C ASP A 125 -11.84 12.88 0.52
N THR A 126 -10.92 13.12 1.48
CA THR A 126 -9.82 12.18 1.75
C THR A 126 -9.80 11.73 3.21
N ALA A 127 -9.70 10.42 3.46
CA ALA A 127 -9.58 9.86 4.80
C ALA A 127 -8.49 8.78 4.88
N LEU A 128 -7.74 8.79 5.98
CA LEU A 128 -6.91 7.68 6.43
C LEU A 128 -7.57 7.04 7.65
N ILE A 129 -7.90 5.76 7.53
CA ILE A 129 -8.47 4.94 8.60
C ILE A 129 -7.47 3.85 8.93
N GLY A 130 -6.77 3.95 10.05
CA GLY A 130 -5.79 2.98 10.52
C GLY A 130 -4.36 3.51 10.61
N LYS A 131 -3.40 2.64 10.25
CA LYS A 131 -1.97 2.84 10.44
C LYS A 131 -1.36 3.83 9.44
N TRP A 132 -0.66 4.84 9.96
CA TRP A 132 0.12 5.80 9.16
C TRP A 132 1.54 5.31 8.86
N HIS A 133 2.40 5.24 9.85
CA HIS A 133 3.77 4.72 9.85
C HIS A 133 4.73 5.45 8.88
N LEU A 134 4.54 6.75 8.63
CA LEU A 134 5.39 7.58 7.74
C LEU A 134 5.97 8.82 8.43
N GLY A 135 6.20 8.72 9.71
CA GLY A 135 6.68 9.77 10.59
C GLY A 135 5.58 10.28 11.51
N ASN A 136 5.95 10.47 12.79
CA ASN A 136 5.05 10.88 13.86
C ASN A 136 5.71 11.84 14.86
N TRP A 137 6.91 12.31 14.51
CA TRP A 137 7.67 13.22 15.37
C TRP A 137 7.28 14.68 15.17
N TYR A 138 7.18 15.10 13.91
CA TYR A 138 6.81 16.46 13.56
C TYR A 138 5.36 16.52 13.10
N GLN A 139 4.64 17.59 13.48
CA GLN A 139 3.26 17.79 13.02
C GLN A 139 3.15 17.72 11.49
N ARG A 140 4.12 18.29 10.75
CA ARG A 140 4.15 18.24 9.26
C ARG A 140 4.20 16.83 8.68
N GLN A 141 4.56 15.81 9.47
CA GLN A 141 4.60 14.42 9.05
C GLN A 141 3.24 13.73 9.20
N LEU A 142 2.33 14.29 9.99
CA LEU A 142 1.05 13.65 10.33
C LEU A 142 0.06 13.66 9.17
N PRO A 143 -0.89 12.71 9.11
CA PRO A 143 -1.81 12.51 8.01
C PRO A 143 -2.54 13.77 7.56
N LEU A 144 -3.07 14.57 8.50
CA LEU A 144 -3.81 15.80 8.18
C LEU A 144 -2.95 16.83 7.45
N GLN A 145 -1.65 16.90 7.75
CA GLN A 145 -0.70 17.77 7.07
C GLN A 145 -0.22 17.17 5.72
N ARG A 146 -0.52 15.90 5.52
CA ARG A 146 -0.15 15.15 4.30
C ARG A 146 -1.36 14.87 3.38
N GLY A 147 -2.38 15.72 3.49
CA GLY A 147 -3.49 15.80 2.54
C GLY A 147 -4.75 15.04 2.90
N PHE A 148 -4.79 14.34 4.01
CA PHE A 148 -6.02 13.73 4.49
C PHE A 148 -6.89 14.76 5.22
N ASP A 149 -8.19 14.78 4.94
CA ASP A 149 -9.17 15.62 5.62
C ASP A 149 -9.59 15.00 6.96
N HIS A 150 -9.46 13.67 7.07
CA HIS A 150 -9.79 12.89 8.24
C HIS A 150 -8.73 11.82 8.50
N HIS A 151 -8.39 11.61 9.76
CA HIS A 151 -7.58 10.51 10.24
C HIS A 151 -8.19 9.87 11.48
N TYR A 152 -8.24 8.54 11.49
CA TYR A 152 -8.61 7.76 12.66
C TYR A 152 -7.73 6.52 12.76
N GLY A 153 -6.99 6.35 13.86
CA GLY A 153 -6.11 5.19 14.07
C GLY A 153 -4.78 5.56 14.72
N LEU A 154 -3.71 4.88 14.30
CA LEU A 154 -2.38 5.00 14.90
C LEU A 154 -1.39 5.70 13.97
N TYR A 155 -0.47 6.45 14.56
CA TYR A 155 0.62 7.10 13.84
C TYR A 155 1.84 6.19 13.67
N GLY A 156 2.09 5.33 14.64
CA GLY A 156 3.28 4.48 14.69
C GLY A 156 3.18 3.17 13.93
N ALA A 157 4.10 2.28 14.24
CA ALA A 157 4.28 1.01 13.54
C ALA A 157 3.23 -0.03 13.88
N LEU A 158 2.84 -0.10 15.16
CA LEU A 158 1.95 -1.13 15.70
C LEU A 158 1.41 -0.70 17.08
N VAL A 159 0.27 -1.25 17.42
CA VAL A 159 -0.31 -1.19 18.77
C VAL A 159 -0.93 -2.54 19.13
N SER A 160 -1.10 -2.81 20.43
CA SER A 160 -1.94 -3.92 20.87
C SER A 160 -3.40 -3.69 20.46
N TYR A 161 -4.07 -4.74 20.00
CA TYR A 161 -5.39 -4.60 19.37
C TYR A 161 -6.49 -4.11 20.33
N ASN A 162 -6.39 -4.48 21.61
CA ASN A 162 -7.36 -4.04 22.62
C ASN A 162 -6.86 -2.80 23.38
N GLY A 163 -5.59 -2.76 23.76
CA GLY A 163 -5.04 -1.68 24.57
C GLY A 163 -4.60 -0.43 23.80
N LYS A 164 -4.46 -0.51 22.47
CA LYS A 164 -3.93 0.57 21.60
C LYS A 164 -2.56 1.10 22.08
N THR A 165 -1.77 0.23 22.69
CA THR A 165 -0.47 0.56 23.24
C THR A 165 0.66 -0.17 22.54
N ARG A 166 1.84 0.47 22.52
CA ARG A 166 3.12 -0.15 22.19
C ARG A 166 4.03 -0.01 23.41
N GLY A 167 4.18 -1.08 24.19
CA GLY A 167 4.78 -0.97 25.52
C GLY A 167 3.96 -0.06 26.40
N SER A 168 4.56 1.01 26.94
CA SER A 168 3.87 2.01 27.78
C SER A 168 3.22 3.16 27.00
N PHE A 169 3.33 3.16 25.66
CA PHE A 169 2.81 4.26 24.82
C PHE A 169 1.46 3.91 24.26
N TYR A 170 0.53 4.84 24.40
CA TYR A 170 -0.78 4.85 23.80
C TYR A 170 -0.72 5.59 22.45
N ASP A 171 -1.20 4.97 21.38
CA ASP A 171 -1.13 5.51 20.03
C ASP A 171 -2.46 5.26 19.31
N TRP A 172 -3.46 6.10 19.62
CA TRP A 172 -4.78 6.05 18.99
C TRP A 172 -5.41 7.44 18.93
N HIS A 173 -5.69 7.89 17.71
CA HIS A 173 -6.02 9.29 17.43
C HIS A 173 -7.21 9.43 16.50
N ARG A 174 -7.93 10.55 16.63
CA ARG A 174 -8.91 11.04 15.66
C ARG A 174 -8.63 12.50 15.36
N ASP A 175 -8.37 12.84 14.09
CA ASP A 175 -8.16 14.21 13.60
C ASP A 175 -7.14 15.05 14.40
N GLY A 176 -6.06 14.39 14.83
CA GLY A 176 -5.00 15.03 15.59
C GLY A 176 -5.12 14.89 17.11
N GLU A 177 -6.30 14.54 17.60
CA GLU A 177 -6.57 14.36 19.03
C GLU A 177 -6.34 12.93 19.46
N THR A 178 -5.67 12.71 20.59
CA THR A 178 -5.60 11.39 21.21
C THR A 178 -6.94 11.05 21.85
N ILE A 179 -7.54 9.96 21.42
CA ILE A 179 -8.83 9.49 21.94
C ILE A 179 -8.66 8.18 22.69
N ARG A 180 -9.35 8.06 23.83
CA ARG A 180 -9.37 6.83 24.62
C ARG A 180 -10.75 6.16 24.48
N GLU A 181 -10.74 4.98 23.89
CA GLU A 181 -11.96 4.22 23.66
C GLU A 181 -11.67 2.72 23.78
N ASP A 182 -12.66 1.97 24.22
CA ASP A 182 -12.60 0.52 24.29
C ASP A 182 -12.90 -0.10 22.93
N GLY A 183 -12.46 -1.34 22.75
CA GLY A 183 -12.77 -2.13 21.56
C GLY A 183 -11.52 -2.67 20.86
N TYR A 184 -11.77 -3.63 20.00
CA TYR A 184 -10.75 -4.27 19.17
C TYR A 184 -10.44 -3.40 17.95
N THR A 185 -9.17 -3.05 17.71
CA THR A 185 -8.80 -2.06 16.68
C THR A 185 -9.38 -2.37 15.31
N THR A 186 -9.38 -3.62 14.88
CA THR A 186 -9.91 -4.02 13.57
C THR A 186 -11.40 -3.70 13.43
N ASP A 187 -12.19 -3.95 14.49
CA ASP A 187 -13.61 -3.58 14.51
C ASP A 187 -13.81 -2.07 14.55
N LEU A 188 -13.02 -1.36 15.34
CA LEU A 188 -13.07 0.11 15.43
C LEU A 188 -12.79 0.78 14.09
N LEU A 189 -11.82 0.27 13.31
CA LEU A 189 -11.54 0.79 11.96
C LEU A 189 -12.73 0.56 11.00
N ALA A 190 -13.38 -0.60 11.09
CA ALA A 190 -14.59 -0.86 10.31
C ALA A 190 -15.75 0.06 10.74
N CYS A 191 -15.97 0.23 12.03
CA CYS A 191 -17.00 1.13 12.58
C CYS A 191 -16.76 2.59 12.14
N GLU A 192 -15.51 3.05 12.11
CA GLU A 192 -15.20 4.38 11.62
C GLU A 192 -15.49 4.53 10.13
N PHE A 193 -15.16 3.52 9.32
CA PHE A 193 -15.54 3.51 7.91
C PHE A 193 -17.07 3.56 7.73
N GLU A 194 -17.82 2.74 8.48
CA GLU A 194 -19.29 2.73 8.49
C GLU A 194 -19.85 4.11 8.91
N ARG A 195 -19.26 4.73 9.94
CA ARG A 195 -19.64 6.08 10.39
C ARG A 195 -19.45 7.11 9.27
N LEU A 196 -18.29 7.11 8.60
CA LEU A 196 -18.04 8.01 7.47
C LEU A 196 -19.02 7.77 6.32
N MET A 197 -19.36 6.52 6.01
CA MET A 197 -20.37 6.22 4.99
C MET A 197 -21.76 6.72 5.40
N ALA A 198 -22.18 6.55 6.65
CA ALA A 198 -23.48 6.96 7.15
C ALA A 198 -23.62 8.49 7.17
N THR A 199 -22.62 9.21 7.68
CA THR A 199 -22.65 10.67 7.87
C THR A 199 -22.33 11.45 6.60
N ARG A 200 -21.92 10.76 5.52
CA ARG A 200 -21.56 11.40 4.27
C ARG A 200 -22.79 12.04 3.60
N GLU A 201 -22.83 13.34 3.53
CA GLU A 201 -23.84 14.12 2.79
C GLU A 201 -23.33 14.59 1.40
N SER A 202 -22.01 14.63 1.25
CA SER A 202 -21.35 15.09 0.04
C SER A 202 -21.56 14.15 -1.16
N ASN A 203 -21.88 14.73 -2.33
CA ASN A 203 -21.85 14.03 -3.62
C ASN A 203 -20.45 13.99 -4.25
N ARG A 204 -19.44 14.55 -3.59
CA ARG A 204 -18.05 14.53 -4.06
C ARG A 204 -17.51 13.11 -4.03
N PRO A 205 -16.63 12.71 -4.94
CA PRO A 205 -15.93 11.44 -4.84
C PRO A 205 -15.03 11.43 -3.61
N PHE A 206 -14.72 10.24 -3.10
CA PHE A 206 -13.83 10.08 -1.94
C PHE A 206 -12.65 9.16 -2.24
N PHE A 207 -11.54 9.42 -1.57
CA PHE A 207 -10.39 8.55 -1.44
C PHE A 207 -10.21 8.15 0.01
N TYR A 208 -10.52 6.90 0.34
CA TYR A 208 -10.32 6.34 1.67
C TYR A 208 -9.20 5.31 1.64
N TYR A 209 -8.15 5.58 2.38
CA TYR A 209 -7.04 4.68 2.62
C TYR A 209 -7.28 3.97 3.95
N VAL A 210 -7.72 2.72 3.90
CA VAL A 210 -7.98 1.87 5.06
C VAL A 210 -6.78 0.98 5.28
N ALA A 211 -5.95 1.35 6.22
CA ALA A 211 -4.68 0.69 6.52
C ALA A 211 -4.79 -0.05 7.85
N PHE A 212 -5.23 -1.32 7.77
CA PHE A 212 -5.32 -2.15 8.96
C PHE A 212 -3.95 -2.32 9.63
N ASN A 213 -3.93 -2.43 10.96
CA ASN A 213 -2.80 -2.99 11.70
C ASN A 213 -2.87 -4.53 11.74
N ALA A 214 -3.97 -5.13 11.34
CA ALA A 214 -4.13 -6.55 11.11
C ALA A 214 -3.43 -6.93 9.77
N MET A 215 -2.62 -7.99 9.78
CA MET A 215 -2.44 -8.97 10.86
C MET A 215 -1.04 -8.88 11.50
N HIS A 216 -0.52 -7.66 11.70
CA HIS A 216 0.77 -7.47 12.37
C HIS A 216 0.73 -7.96 13.83
N SER A 217 1.84 -8.49 14.33
CA SER A 217 1.97 -8.81 15.76
C SER A 217 1.84 -7.57 16.67
N PRO A 218 1.39 -7.72 17.94
CA PRO A 218 1.01 -8.95 18.61
C PRO A 218 -0.31 -9.50 18.06
N TYR A 219 -0.39 -10.82 17.88
CA TYR A 219 -1.58 -11.49 17.34
C TYR A 219 -2.66 -11.63 18.40
N ASP A 220 -3.35 -10.55 18.69
CA ASP A 220 -4.36 -10.46 19.75
C ASP A 220 -5.77 -10.55 19.15
N ALA A 221 -6.08 -11.73 18.58
CA ALA A 221 -7.36 -11.98 17.93
C ALA A 221 -8.47 -12.36 18.93
N PRO A 222 -9.77 -12.17 18.55
CA PRO A 222 -10.88 -12.61 19.39
C PRO A 222 -10.75 -14.09 19.80
N PRO A 223 -10.86 -14.42 21.10
CA PRO A 223 -10.59 -15.78 21.61
C PRO A 223 -11.41 -16.88 20.93
N ALA A 224 -12.67 -16.59 20.58
CA ALA A 224 -13.54 -17.54 19.88
C ALA A 224 -13.00 -17.94 18.50
N LEU A 225 -12.42 -16.99 17.76
CA LEU A 225 -11.80 -17.26 16.45
C LEU A 225 -10.49 -18.04 16.61
N VAL A 226 -9.69 -17.70 17.61
CA VAL A 226 -8.46 -18.48 17.92
C VAL A 226 -8.79 -19.93 18.22
N GLU A 227 -9.83 -20.17 19.05
CA GLU A 227 -10.28 -21.53 19.39
C GLU A 227 -10.86 -22.26 18.17
N LYS A 228 -11.56 -21.58 17.28
CA LYS A 228 -12.02 -22.13 15.98
C LYS A 228 -10.83 -22.72 15.20
N TYR A 229 -9.76 -21.94 15.00
CA TYR A 229 -8.59 -22.38 14.23
C TYR A 229 -7.74 -23.42 14.97
N ARG A 230 -7.72 -23.38 16.29
CA ARG A 230 -7.08 -24.45 17.09
C ARG A 230 -7.76 -25.80 16.87
N LYS A 231 -9.11 -25.83 16.86
CA LYS A 231 -9.89 -27.04 16.61
C LYS A 231 -9.82 -27.50 15.15
N LYS A 232 -9.87 -26.54 14.21
CA LYS A 232 -9.82 -26.84 12.77
C LYS A 232 -8.47 -27.41 12.35
N GLY A 233 -7.39 -27.03 13.02
CA GLY A 233 -6.03 -27.37 12.64
C GLY A 233 -5.59 -26.62 11.39
N GLY A 234 -4.97 -25.47 11.54
CA GLY A 234 -4.51 -24.60 10.43
C GLY A 234 -3.21 -25.04 9.75
N GLY A 235 -2.82 -26.32 9.87
CA GLY A 235 -1.55 -26.79 9.35
C GLY A 235 -0.36 -26.15 10.08
N LYS A 236 0.54 -25.46 9.34
CA LYS A 236 1.71 -24.76 9.91
C LYS A 236 1.42 -23.29 10.26
N ALA A 237 0.23 -22.77 9.94
CA ALA A 237 -0.14 -21.39 10.23
C ALA A 237 -0.64 -21.30 11.70
N PRO A 238 -0.14 -20.34 12.50
CA PRO A 238 -0.59 -20.15 13.87
C PRO A 238 -2.07 -19.78 13.94
N PRO A 239 -2.87 -20.39 14.83
CA PRO A 239 -4.28 -20.08 14.99
C PRO A 239 -4.58 -18.60 15.22
N GLN A 240 -3.72 -17.89 15.94
CA GLN A 240 -3.84 -16.46 16.21
C GLN A 240 -3.73 -15.62 14.93
N GLU A 241 -2.80 -15.96 14.03
CA GLU A 241 -2.64 -15.27 12.76
C GLU A 241 -3.88 -15.45 11.86
N LEU A 242 -4.37 -16.69 11.76
CA LEU A 242 -5.58 -17.00 10.98
C LEU A 242 -6.82 -16.30 11.56
N ALA A 243 -6.96 -16.28 12.87
CA ALA A 243 -8.05 -15.60 13.57
C ALA A 243 -8.00 -14.08 13.36
N THR A 244 -6.80 -13.48 13.34
CA THR A 244 -6.62 -12.04 13.06
C THR A 244 -7.00 -11.71 11.61
N LEU A 245 -6.63 -12.57 10.65
CA LEU A 245 -7.01 -12.40 9.25
C LEU A 245 -8.51 -12.55 9.03
N GLU A 246 -9.16 -13.54 9.64
CA GLU A 246 -10.63 -13.70 9.55
C GLU A 246 -11.37 -12.52 10.18
N SER A 247 -10.85 -11.97 11.28
CA SER A 247 -11.40 -10.76 11.88
C SER A 247 -11.32 -9.55 10.90
N MET A 248 -10.19 -9.41 10.20
CA MET A 248 -10.03 -8.38 9.17
C MET A 248 -10.98 -8.63 7.97
N ASP A 249 -11.13 -9.86 7.53
CA ASP A 249 -12.10 -10.22 6.48
C ASP A 249 -13.53 -9.83 6.86
N THR A 250 -13.91 -10.08 8.10
CA THR A 250 -15.23 -9.68 8.65
C THR A 250 -15.39 -8.15 8.63
N ALA A 251 -14.36 -7.41 9.02
CA ALA A 251 -14.33 -5.95 8.99
C ALA A 251 -14.49 -5.42 7.54
N ILE A 252 -13.79 -6.01 6.58
CA ILE A 252 -13.92 -5.68 5.15
C ILE A 252 -15.34 -5.97 4.65
N GLY A 253 -15.96 -7.06 5.11
CA GLY A 253 -17.37 -7.37 4.79
C GLY A 253 -18.32 -6.28 5.24
N LYS A 254 -18.16 -5.74 6.46
CA LYS A 254 -18.94 -4.60 6.99
C LYS A 254 -18.74 -3.34 6.12
N MET A 255 -17.51 -3.04 5.72
CA MET A 255 -17.22 -1.88 4.87
C MET A 255 -17.89 -1.99 3.49
N ILE A 256 -17.84 -3.17 2.86
CA ILE A 256 -18.52 -3.44 1.58
C ILE A 256 -20.03 -3.25 1.74
N ALA A 257 -20.62 -3.78 2.82
CA ALA A 257 -22.04 -3.63 3.12
C ALA A 257 -22.43 -2.16 3.31
N ALA A 258 -21.61 -1.37 4.01
CA ALA A 258 -21.82 0.07 4.19
C ALA A 258 -21.81 0.84 2.86
N MET A 259 -20.84 0.55 1.97
CA MET A 259 -20.79 1.15 0.63
C MET A 259 -22.02 0.77 -0.21
N LYS A 260 -22.46 -0.49 -0.12
CA LYS A 260 -23.67 -0.98 -0.79
C LYS A 260 -24.94 -0.29 -0.25
N ALA A 261 -25.09 -0.19 1.05
CA ALA A 261 -26.21 0.50 1.69
C ALA A 261 -26.27 2.00 1.32
N LYS A 262 -25.10 2.65 1.17
CA LYS A 262 -25.00 4.05 0.72
C LYS A 262 -25.24 4.19 -0.80
N GLY A 263 -25.29 3.11 -1.57
CA GLY A 263 -25.47 3.13 -3.03
C GLY A 263 -24.27 3.63 -3.79
N VAL A 264 -23.06 3.48 -3.23
CA VAL A 264 -21.81 3.99 -3.86
C VAL A 264 -20.89 2.86 -4.34
N LEU A 265 -21.17 1.59 -4.00
CA LEU A 265 -20.28 0.46 -4.30
C LEU A 265 -20.01 0.32 -5.80
N ASP A 266 -21.03 0.46 -6.65
CA ASP A 266 -20.92 0.27 -8.10
C ASP A 266 -20.02 1.34 -8.78
N ASN A 267 -19.86 2.51 -8.15
CA ASN A 267 -18.92 3.55 -8.59
C ASN A 267 -17.69 3.64 -7.67
N THR A 268 -17.28 2.53 -7.06
CA THR A 268 -16.11 2.49 -6.17
C THR A 268 -15.07 1.50 -6.69
N LEU A 269 -13.88 2.02 -6.98
CA LEU A 269 -12.69 1.21 -7.21
C LEU A 269 -12.11 0.79 -5.85
N ILE A 270 -12.06 -0.50 -5.59
CA ILE A 270 -11.42 -1.10 -4.41
C ILE A 270 -10.10 -1.74 -4.85
N VAL A 271 -9.00 -1.37 -4.17
CA VAL A 271 -7.69 -2.01 -4.29
C VAL A 271 -7.36 -2.64 -2.94
N PHE A 272 -7.20 -3.96 -2.91
CA PHE A 272 -6.82 -4.71 -1.70
C PHE A 272 -5.46 -5.36 -1.90
N PHE A 273 -4.53 -5.19 -0.96
CA PHE A 273 -3.22 -5.85 -0.97
C PHE A 273 -2.55 -5.81 0.41
N SER A 274 -1.39 -6.50 0.56
CA SER A 274 -0.55 -6.44 1.76
C SER A 274 0.63 -5.49 1.57
N ASP A 275 1.09 -4.85 2.66
CA ASP A 275 2.22 -3.92 2.59
C ASP A 275 3.59 -4.61 2.46
N ASN A 276 3.70 -5.86 2.85
CA ASN A 276 4.84 -6.76 2.63
C ASN A 276 4.38 -8.21 2.79
N GLY A 277 5.25 -9.15 2.51
CA GLY A 277 4.97 -10.55 2.79
C GLY A 277 4.86 -10.81 4.29
N GLY A 278 4.19 -11.89 4.68
CA GLY A 278 4.02 -12.25 6.08
C GLY A 278 5.34 -12.48 6.82
N ALA A 279 5.33 -12.27 8.11
CA ALA A 279 6.49 -12.47 8.99
C ALA A 279 6.94 -13.94 9.07
N THR A 280 6.05 -14.87 8.74
CA THR A 280 6.29 -16.30 8.67
C THR A 280 6.58 -16.75 7.24
N ARG A 281 6.34 -18.04 6.93
CA ARG A 281 6.57 -18.57 5.58
C ARG A 281 5.48 -18.13 4.59
N ASN A 282 5.89 -17.84 3.36
CA ASN A 282 5.03 -17.40 2.26
C ASN A 282 5.07 -18.37 1.06
N PRO A 283 4.84 -19.69 1.22
CA PRO A 283 4.88 -20.58 0.08
C PRO A 283 3.89 -20.15 -1.01
N PRO A 284 4.23 -20.35 -2.29
CA PRO A 284 5.41 -21.09 -2.79
C PRO A 284 6.72 -20.29 -2.77
N PHE A 285 6.68 -19.04 -2.33
CA PHE A 285 7.79 -18.09 -2.38
C PHE A 285 8.78 -18.26 -1.23
N ARG A 286 10.02 -17.88 -1.49
CA ARG A 286 11.11 -17.95 -0.53
C ARG A 286 10.99 -16.83 0.51
N ASN A 287 11.25 -17.13 1.78
CA ASN A 287 11.32 -16.20 2.90
C ASN A 287 10.02 -15.39 3.13
N GLY A 288 10.14 -14.18 3.68
CA GLY A 288 9.03 -13.29 4.04
C GLY A 288 9.52 -11.89 4.40
N LYS A 289 8.73 -11.21 5.23
CA LYS A 289 8.98 -9.84 5.71
C LYS A 289 10.46 -9.58 6.04
N GLY A 290 10.95 -8.40 5.67
CA GLY A 290 12.33 -8.00 5.88
C GLY A 290 13.32 -8.58 4.88
N THR A 291 12.86 -9.37 3.89
CA THR A 291 13.71 -9.90 2.83
C THR A 291 13.24 -9.44 1.46
N THR A 292 14.16 -9.34 0.50
CA THR A 292 13.85 -8.96 -0.87
C THR A 292 13.58 -10.16 -1.79
N TYR A 293 13.51 -11.38 -1.23
CA TYR A 293 13.01 -12.56 -1.93
C TYR A 293 11.51 -12.45 -2.20
N GLU A 294 11.00 -13.24 -3.15
CA GLU A 294 9.61 -13.18 -3.57
C GLU A 294 8.63 -13.22 -2.39
N GLY A 295 8.88 -14.05 -1.38
CA GLY A 295 8.02 -14.14 -0.19
C GLY A 295 7.96 -12.87 0.68
N GLY A 296 8.94 -11.97 0.55
CA GLY A 296 8.94 -10.69 1.26
C GLY A 296 8.30 -9.55 0.47
N VAL A 297 8.33 -9.61 -0.87
CA VAL A 297 8.01 -8.46 -1.73
C VAL A 297 6.89 -8.71 -2.74
N ARG A 298 6.52 -9.96 -3.02
CA ARG A 298 5.38 -10.32 -3.88
C ARG A 298 4.18 -10.68 -3.03
N VAL A 299 3.12 -9.90 -3.13
CA VAL A 299 1.96 -9.99 -2.23
C VAL A 299 0.66 -10.20 -3.00
N PRO A 300 -0.39 -10.76 -2.34
CA PRO A 300 -1.70 -10.83 -2.93
C PRO A 300 -2.23 -9.42 -3.24
N CYS A 301 -2.82 -9.24 -4.43
CA CYS A 301 -3.46 -7.99 -4.81
C CYS A 301 -4.73 -8.23 -5.61
N ILE A 302 -5.79 -7.51 -5.26
CA ILE A 302 -7.11 -7.56 -5.89
C ILE A 302 -7.50 -6.15 -6.33
N ILE A 303 -7.95 -6.03 -7.58
CA ILE A 303 -8.57 -4.82 -8.12
C ILE A 303 -10.03 -5.14 -8.38
N HIS A 304 -10.94 -4.40 -7.74
CA HIS A 304 -12.38 -4.62 -7.87
C HIS A 304 -13.10 -3.30 -8.18
N TRP A 305 -13.84 -3.29 -9.28
CA TRP A 305 -14.76 -2.22 -9.64
C TRP A 305 -15.83 -2.76 -10.58
N PRO A 306 -17.05 -2.92 -10.11
CA PRO A 306 -18.13 -3.53 -10.89
C PRO A 306 -18.34 -2.84 -12.24
N GLY A 307 -18.42 -3.63 -13.31
CA GLY A 307 -18.63 -3.13 -14.67
C GLY A 307 -17.41 -2.46 -15.34
N HIS A 308 -16.32 -2.22 -14.63
CA HIS A 308 -15.11 -1.56 -15.13
C HIS A 308 -13.87 -2.47 -15.13
N VAL A 309 -13.76 -3.37 -14.18
CA VAL A 309 -12.68 -4.34 -14.04
C VAL A 309 -13.26 -5.74 -14.26
N PRO A 310 -12.60 -6.61 -15.06
CA PRO A 310 -13.10 -7.96 -15.32
C PRO A 310 -13.21 -8.80 -14.04
N ALA A 311 -14.35 -9.48 -13.88
CA ALA A 311 -14.53 -10.44 -12.80
C ALA A 311 -13.79 -11.76 -13.07
N ASN A 312 -13.35 -12.42 -11.99
CA ASN A 312 -12.68 -13.72 -11.99
C ASN A 312 -11.48 -13.81 -12.96
N LYS A 313 -10.74 -12.71 -13.09
CA LYS A 313 -9.56 -12.62 -13.96
C LYS A 313 -8.28 -12.69 -13.14
N MET A 314 -7.29 -13.38 -13.70
CA MET A 314 -5.90 -13.32 -13.23
C MET A 314 -5.08 -12.61 -14.30
N LEU A 315 -4.31 -11.61 -13.90
CA LEU A 315 -3.40 -10.89 -14.78
C LEU A 315 -1.97 -11.15 -14.33
N ASP A 316 -1.21 -11.72 -15.27
CA ASP A 316 0.18 -12.06 -15.09
C ASP A 316 1.04 -10.99 -15.77
N GLY A 317 1.47 -10.03 -15.01
CA GLY A 317 2.31 -8.94 -15.46
C GLY A 317 2.83 -8.16 -14.27
N MET A 318 4.08 -7.74 -14.36
CA MET A 318 4.74 -7.01 -13.28
C MET A 318 4.02 -5.69 -13.00
N VAL A 319 3.57 -5.50 -11.78
CA VAL A 319 2.99 -4.25 -11.25
C VAL A 319 3.65 -3.95 -9.92
N HIS A 320 3.97 -2.69 -9.68
CA HIS A 320 4.58 -2.25 -8.42
C HIS A 320 3.66 -1.28 -7.68
N VAL A 321 3.74 -1.23 -6.37
CA VAL A 321 2.91 -0.35 -5.53
C VAL A 321 2.99 1.13 -5.92
N THR A 322 4.12 1.59 -6.46
CA THR A 322 4.27 2.96 -7.00
C THR A 322 3.30 3.26 -8.14
N ASP A 323 2.85 2.24 -8.89
CA ASP A 323 1.97 2.38 -10.04
C ASP A 323 0.55 2.78 -9.65
N LEU A 324 0.16 2.53 -8.41
CA LEU A 324 -1.15 2.91 -7.90
C LEU A 324 -1.33 4.43 -7.90
N TYR A 325 -0.30 5.19 -7.56
CA TYR A 325 -0.39 6.66 -7.53
C TYR A 325 -0.80 7.25 -8.89
N PRO A 326 -0.04 7.08 -10.00
CA PRO A 326 -0.41 7.65 -11.28
C PRO A 326 -1.71 7.06 -11.84
N THR A 327 -1.97 5.78 -11.62
CA THR A 327 -3.20 5.12 -12.08
C THR A 327 -4.44 5.74 -11.41
N LEU A 328 -4.44 5.82 -10.08
CA LEU A 328 -5.57 6.35 -9.32
C LEU A 328 -5.77 7.84 -9.55
N LEU A 329 -4.68 8.62 -9.60
CA LEU A 329 -4.75 10.05 -9.85
C LEU A 329 -5.30 10.36 -11.25
N LYS A 330 -4.88 9.62 -12.26
CA LYS A 330 -5.35 9.78 -13.64
C LYS A 330 -6.84 9.40 -13.78
N LEU A 331 -7.28 8.30 -13.17
CA LEU A 331 -8.68 7.91 -13.10
C LEU A 331 -9.55 8.99 -12.42
N ALA A 332 -9.01 9.67 -11.43
CA ALA A 332 -9.64 10.81 -10.76
C ALA A 332 -9.67 12.10 -11.62
N GLY A 333 -9.03 12.10 -12.78
CA GLY A 333 -8.88 13.29 -13.63
C GLY A 333 -7.82 14.28 -13.12
N GLY A 334 -6.87 13.80 -12.29
CA GLY A 334 -5.77 14.61 -11.78
C GLY A 334 -4.57 14.66 -12.73
N SER A 335 -3.76 15.71 -12.59
CA SER A 335 -2.53 15.88 -13.37
C SER A 335 -1.37 15.14 -12.73
N LEU A 336 -0.61 14.39 -13.55
CA LEU A 336 0.64 13.77 -13.17
C LEU A 336 1.83 14.73 -13.15
N VAL A 337 1.63 15.96 -13.60
CA VAL A 337 2.68 17.00 -13.59
C VAL A 337 2.94 17.42 -12.14
N GLN A 338 4.17 17.21 -11.69
CA GLN A 338 4.62 17.55 -10.34
C GLN A 338 6.13 17.80 -10.34
N PRO A 339 6.68 18.51 -9.29
CA PRO A 339 8.12 18.84 -9.25
C PRO A 339 9.03 17.63 -9.22
N LEU A 340 8.65 16.58 -8.50
CA LEU A 340 9.44 15.36 -8.36
C LEU A 340 8.90 14.28 -9.31
N PRO A 341 9.76 13.67 -10.15
CA PRO A 341 9.31 12.67 -11.12
C PRO A 341 8.77 11.41 -10.44
N LEU A 342 7.73 10.83 -11.03
CA LEU A 342 7.15 9.56 -10.60
C LEU A 342 8.01 8.39 -11.09
N ASP A 343 8.09 7.34 -10.29
CA ASP A 343 8.60 6.02 -10.68
C ASP A 343 7.46 5.08 -11.11
N GLY A 344 6.25 5.40 -10.67
CA GLY A 344 5.03 4.67 -11.01
C GLY A 344 4.59 4.92 -12.45
N MET A 345 3.91 3.94 -13.02
CA MET A 345 3.30 3.95 -14.35
C MET A 345 1.79 3.80 -14.24
N ASP A 346 1.03 4.39 -15.19
CA ASP A 346 -0.42 4.16 -15.27
C ASP A 346 -0.71 2.73 -15.71
N MET A 347 -1.40 1.98 -14.85
CA MET A 347 -1.74 0.57 -15.04
C MET A 347 -3.23 0.35 -15.36
N TRP A 348 -4.00 1.39 -15.67
CA TRP A 348 -5.44 1.21 -15.87
C TRP A 348 -5.77 0.21 -16.98
N GLU A 349 -5.07 0.28 -18.12
CA GLU A 349 -5.24 -0.67 -19.22
C GLU A 349 -4.84 -2.10 -18.84
N VAL A 350 -3.89 -2.25 -17.91
CA VAL A 350 -3.49 -3.55 -17.35
C VAL A 350 -4.60 -4.08 -16.44
N PHE A 351 -5.11 -3.27 -15.51
CA PHE A 351 -6.15 -3.69 -14.56
C PHE A 351 -7.45 -4.12 -15.24
N THR A 352 -7.73 -3.54 -16.40
CA THR A 352 -8.87 -3.93 -17.23
C THR A 352 -8.57 -5.11 -18.17
N GLY A 353 -7.35 -5.61 -18.20
CA GLY A 353 -6.93 -6.71 -19.06
C GLY A 353 -6.85 -6.36 -20.56
N ARG A 354 -6.84 -5.06 -20.91
CA ARG A 354 -6.79 -4.59 -22.29
C ARG A 354 -5.37 -4.56 -22.86
N LYS A 355 -4.37 -4.36 -22.01
CA LYS A 355 -2.97 -4.34 -22.42
C LYS A 355 -2.10 -5.11 -21.43
N PRO A 356 -0.99 -5.68 -21.90
CA PRO A 356 0.03 -6.22 -21.00
C PRO A 356 0.66 -5.08 -20.16
N SER A 357 1.28 -5.45 -19.05
CA SER A 357 2.00 -4.47 -18.24
C SER A 357 3.14 -3.82 -19.03
N PRO A 358 3.25 -2.49 -19.02
CA PRO A 358 4.38 -1.78 -19.59
C PRO A 358 5.63 -1.84 -18.69
N ARG A 359 5.49 -2.31 -17.43
CA ARG A 359 6.57 -2.37 -16.46
C ARG A 359 7.48 -3.56 -16.76
N THR A 360 8.76 -3.28 -16.95
CA THR A 360 9.80 -4.29 -17.20
C THR A 360 10.83 -4.38 -16.08
N GLU A 361 10.77 -3.46 -15.10
CA GLU A 361 11.73 -3.36 -14.00
C GLU A 361 11.03 -3.02 -12.69
N VAL A 362 11.43 -3.69 -11.60
CA VAL A 362 11.09 -3.32 -10.21
C VAL A 362 12.36 -3.32 -9.37
N VAL A 363 12.54 -2.26 -8.58
CA VAL A 363 13.64 -2.14 -7.61
C VAL A 363 13.06 -2.35 -6.22
N HIS A 364 13.52 -3.38 -5.51
CA HIS A 364 13.04 -3.68 -4.16
C HIS A 364 13.89 -2.99 -3.09
N ASN A 365 15.20 -2.96 -3.29
CA ASN A 365 16.11 -2.29 -2.36
C ASN A 365 17.43 -1.93 -3.08
N LEU A 366 18.10 -0.92 -2.55
CA LEU A 366 19.45 -0.55 -2.97
C LEU A 366 20.47 -0.91 -1.87
N PRO A 367 21.79 -1.02 -2.19
CA PRO A 367 22.81 -1.26 -1.17
C PRO A 367 22.78 -0.17 -0.10
N ASN A 368 22.56 -0.57 1.15
CA ASN A 368 22.48 0.34 2.29
C ASN A 368 23.71 0.16 3.15
N GLY A 369 24.83 0.69 2.85
CA GLY A 369 25.99 0.87 3.73
C GLY A 369 26.07 0.08 5.06
N GLY A 370 25.53 -1.14 5.14
CA GLY A 370 25.60 -2.02 6.31
C GLY A 370 24.31 -2.21 7.13
N ARG A 371 23.15 -1.75 6.68
CA ARG A 371 21.88 -2.04 7.39
C ARG A 371 21.21 -3.29 6.80
N GLU A 372 21.46 -4.43 7.44
CA GLU A 372 20.95 -5.74 7.02
C GLU A 372 19.43 -5.92 7.26
N GLU A 373 18.82 -5.09 8.11
CA GLU A 373 17.42 -5.24 8.54
C GLU A 373 16.36 -5.10 7.44
N MET A 374 16.76 -4.55 6.27
CA MET A 374 15.85 -4.25 5.16
C MET A 374 16.00 -5.22 3.99
N GLY A 375 16.73 -6.30 4.17
CA GLY A 375 17.07 -7.24 3.13
C GLY A 375 18.19 -6.73 2.20
N GLU A 376 18.66 -7.61 1.36
CA GLU A 376 19.73 -7.33 0.40
C GLU A 376 19.22 -6.41 -0.73
N MET A 377 20.15 -5.78 -1.46
CA MET A 377 19.80 -5.11 -2.70
C MET A 377 19.09 -6.08 -3.65
N ALA A 378 18.03 -5.64 -4.31
CA ALA A 378 17.36 -6.48 -5.28
C ALA A 378 16.68 -5.70 -6.39
N ILE A 379 16.78 -6.23 -7.61
CA ILE A 379 16.13 -5.72 -8.81
C ILE A 379 15.58 -6.89 -9.64
N CYS A 380 14.35 -6.73 -10.11
CA CYS A 380 13.76 -7.59 -11.14
C CYS A 380 13.80 -6.87 -12.48
N GLN A 381 14.21 -7.55 -13.55
CA GLN A 381 14.07 -7.06 -14.91
C GLN A 381 13.64 -8.21 -15.84
N GLY A 382 12.43 -8.11 -16.37
CA GLY A 382 11.79 -9.24 -17.03
C GLY A 382 11.70 -10.45 -16.09
N PRO A 383 12.09 -11.66 -16.51
CA PRO A 383 12.07 -12.85 -15.67
C PRO A 383 13.23 -12.94 -14.66
N TRP A 384 14.24 -12.09 -14.81
CA TRP A 384 15.46 -12.17 -14.03
C TRP A 384 15.39 -11.33 -12.76
N LYS A 385 15.81 -11.90 -11.64
CA LYS A 385 15.92 -11.20 -10.37
C LYS A 385 17.32 -11.37 -9.79
N LEU A 386 17.97 -10.24 -9.52
CA LEU A 386 19.21 -10.16 -8.76
C LEU A 386 18.88 -9.85 -7.29
N VAL A 387 19.37 -10.68 -6.36
CA VAL A 387 19.28 -10.47 -4.91
C VAL A 387 20.67 -10.60 -4.33
N GLY A 388 21.22 -9.51 -3.81
CA GLY A 388 22.61 -9.48 -3.37
C GLY A 388 23.58 -9.85 -4.50
N LYS A 389 24.18 -11.04 -4.40
CA LYS A 389 25.09 -11.61 -5.41
C LYS A 389 24.48 -12.77 -6.20
N ALA A 390 23.26 -13.17 -5.89
CA ALA A 390 22.60 -14.32 -6.49
C ALA A 390 21.61 -13.88 -7.57
N LEU A 391 21.58 -14.61 -8.70
CA LEU A 391 20.71 -14.37 -9.85
C LEU A 391 19.69 -15.51 -9.99
N TYR A 392 18.40 -15.16 -10.16
CA TYR A 392 17.32 -16.11 -10.29
C TYR A 392 16.49 -15.86 -11.56
N ASP A 393 15.97 -16.94 -12.16
CA ASP A 393 14.98 -16.90 -13.23
C ASP A 393 13.59 -17.21 -12.65
N LEU A 394 12.82 -16.18 -12.38
CA LEU A 394 11.50 -16.29 -11.75
C LEU A 394 10.45 -17.00 -12.61
N SER A 395 10.65 -17.10 -13.92
CA SER A 395 9.74 -17.82 -14.81
C SER A 395 9.82 -19.34 -14.63
N ASN A 396 10.99 -19.85 -14.24
CA ASN A 396 11.25 -21.27 -14.04
C ASN A 396 11.45 -21.63 -12.55
N ASP A 397 11.86 -20.65 -11.74
CA ASP A 397 12.16 -20.83 -10.31
C ASP A 397 11.56 -19.67 -9.47
N PRO A 398 10.24 -19.55 -9.35
CA PRO A 398 9.61 -18.51 -8.53
C PRO A 398 9.92 -18.68 -7.02
N GLY A 399 10.48 -19.81 -6.62
CA GLY A 399 10.95 -20.09 -5.25
C GLY A 399 12.39 -19.69 -5.00
N GLU A 400 13.11 -19.13 -5.97
CA GLU A 400 14.48 -18.61 -5.85
C GLU A 400 15.46 -19.62 -5.21
N LYS A 401 15.42 -20.86 -5.69
CA LYS A 401 16.19 -21.99 -5.15
C LYS A 401 17.57 -22.13 -5.77
N THR A 402 17.70 -21.73 -7.06
CA THR A 402 18.88 -22.00 -7.87
C THR A 402 19.55 -20.70 -8.28
N ASP A 403 20.75 -20.45 -7.73
CA ASP A 403 21.57 -19.32 -8.16
C ASP A 403 22.17 -19.58 -9.55
N LEU A 404 21.89 -18.68 -10.48
CA LEU A 404 22.33 -18.72 -11.86
C LEU A 404 23.41 -17.68 -12.20
N ALA A 405 23.95 -16.94 -11.25
CA ALA A 405 24.92 -15.85 -11.49
C ALA A 405 26.17 -16.33 -12.26
N ALA A 406 26.69 -17.50 -11.91
CA ALA A 406 27.85 -18.08 -12.61
C ALA A 406 27.54 -18.56 -14.04
N LYS A 407 26.26 -18.91 -14.32
CA LYS A 407 25.83 -19.38 -15.65
C LYS A 407 25.45 -18.23 -16.59
N HIS A 408 25.04 -17.09 -16.05
CA HIS A 408 24.58 -15.90 -16.79
C HIS A 408 25.30 -14.64 -16.31
N PRO A 409 26.64 -14.57 -16.42
CA PRO A 409 27.43 -13.44 -15.94
C PRO A 409 27.11 -12.11 -16.64
N ASP A 410 26.68 -12.15 -17.88
CA ASP A 410 26.22 -11.00 -18.67
C ASP A 410 24.96 -10.36 -18.08
N ILE A 411 23.96 -11.17 -17.72
CA ILE A 411 22.71 -10.72 -17.08
C ILE A 411 23.03 -10.17 -15.68
N TYR A 412 23.84 -10.90 -14.90
CA TYR A 412 24.29 -10.44 -13.59
C TYR A 412 24.93 -9.06 -13.67
N GLN A 413 25.91 -8.87 -14.58
CA GLN A 413 26.63 -7.59 -14.74
C GLN A 413 25.68 -6.47 -15.16
N LYS A 414 24.74 -6.74 -16.09
CA LYS A 414 23.71 -5.77 -16.52
C LYS A 414 22.88 -5.29 -15.35
N LEU A 415 22.32 -6.21 -14.55
CA LEU A 415 21.45 -5.85 -13.42
C LEU A 415 22.24 -5.13 -12.31
N ASN A 416 23.46 -5.58 -12.02
CA ASN A 416 24.32 -4.92 -11.05
C ASN A 416 24.70 -3.50 -11.50
N ALA A 417 25.04 -3.30 -12.77
CA ALA A 417 25.31 -1.97 -13.31
C ALA A 417 24.08 -1.05 -13.19
N ARG A 418 22.88 -1.59 -13.43
CA ARG A 418 21.62 -0.83 -13.25
C ARG A 418 21.41 -0.39 -11.81
N ILE A 419 21.69 -1.26 -10.83
CA ILE A 419 21.63 -0.90 -9.40
C ILE A 419 22.61 0.24 -9.10
N GLN A 420 23.84 0.20 -9.61
CA GLN A 420 24.83 1.26 -9.37
C GLN A 420 24.39 2.62 -9.94
N GLN A 421 23.70 2.64 -11.07
CA GLN A 421 23.09 3.85 -11.62
C GLN A 421 22.03 4.41 -10.66
N LEU A 422 21.14 3.55 -10.11
CA LEU A 422 20.10 3.96 -9.21
C LEU A 422 20.62 4.46 -7.85
N VAL A 423 21.75 3.91 -7.38
CA VAL A 423 22.42 4.39 -6.16
C VAL A 423 22.82 5.87 -6.30
N ALA A 424 23.25 6.30 -7.49
CA ALA A 424 23.60 7.70 -7.74
C ALA A 424 22.38 8.66 -7.68
N GLU A 425 21.16 8.11 -7.82
CA GLU A 425 19.91 8.86 -7.78
C GLU A 425 19.24 8.87 -6.38
N ARG A 426 19.87 8.22 -5.39
CA ARG A 426 19.38 8.16 -4.02
C ARG A 426 19.33 9.54 -3.40
N ARG A 427 18.19 9.87 -2.80
CA ARG A 427 18.07 11.05 -1.94
C ARG A 427 18.38 10.65 -0.49
N PRO A 428 19.20 11.44 0.23
CA PRO A 428 19.42 11.17 1.65
C PRO A 428 18.07 11.25 2.40
N PRO A 429 17.84 10.34 3.36
CA PRO A 429 16.71 10.46 4.26
C PRO A 429 16.81 11.77 5.06
N GLU A 430 15.68 12.25 5.57
CA GLU A 430 15.70 13.30 6.58
C GLU A 430 16.60 12.83 7.73
N LYS A 431 17.47 13.72 8.22
CA LYS A 431 18.50 13.34 9.18
C LYS A 431 17.89 12.66 10.40
N HIS A 432 18.14 11.36 10.54
CA HIS A 432 17.65 10.61 11.68
C HIS A 432 18.35 11.06 12.94
N LEU A 433 17.58 11.59 13.87
CA LEU A 433 17.99 11.78 15.24
C LEU A 433 17.47 10.60 16.03
N ASN A 434 18.35 9.65 16.33
CA ASN A 434 18.05 8.65 17.34
C ASN A 434 18.00 9.36 18.70
N ILE A 435 16.81 9.70 19.15
CA ILE A 435 16.57 10.35 20.44
C ILE A 435 16.48 9.26 21.49
N SER A 436 17.55 8.50 21.57
CA SER A 436 17.73 7.25 22.28
C SER A 436 17.11 7.14 23.67
N LYS A 437 16.62 5.95 23.99
CA LYS A 437 16.35 5.34 25.30
C LYS A 437 15.19 5.88 26.14
N LYS A 438 14.57 7.02 25.81
CA LYS A 438 13.25 7.36 26.34
C LYS A 438 12.27 7.25 25.19
N PRO A 439 11.22 6.47 25.36
CA PRO A 439 10.18 6.38 24.37
C PRO A 439 9.61 7.78 24.15
N LEU A 440 9.45 8.15 22.88
CA LEU A 440 8.79 9.36 22.51
C LEU A 440 7.32 9.25 22.79
N LEU A 441 6.83 10.29 23.40
CA LEU A 441 5.41 10.56 23.43
C LEU A 441 4.97 10.73 22.00
N VAL A 442 4.02 9.92 21.57
CA VAL A 442 3.26 10.16 20.37
C VAL A 442 2.64 11.53 20.53
N LEU A 443 2.82 12.42 19.55
CA LEU A 443 2.16 13.72 19.54
C LEU A 443 0.67 13.50 19.79
N GLY A 444 0.11 13.95 20.87
CA GLY A 444 -1.28 13.74 21.27
C GLY A 444 -1.48 13.34 22.72
N GLU A 445 -0.51 12.72 23.38
CA GLU A 445 -0.57 12.57 24.83
C GLU A 445 -0.16 13.86 25.58
N GLN A 446 0.34 14.86 24.86
CA GLN A 446 0.66 16.16 25.40
C GLN A 446 -0.09 17.23 24.61
N GLU A 447 -1.22 17.64 25.09
CA GLU A 447 -2.03 18.74 24.54
C GLU A 447 -1.26 20.08 24.40
N ASN A 448 -0.02 20.15 24.81
CA ASN A 448 0.86 21.31 24.70
C ASN A 448 2.35 20.90 24.77
N ALA A 449 2.70 19.75 24.17
CA ALA A 449 4.07 19.30 24.24
C ALA A 449 4.99 20.21 23.44
N HIS A 450 5.54 21.17 24.12
CA HIS A 450 6.84 21.66 23.72
C HIS A 450 7.83 20.50 23.75
N PRO A 451 8.70 20.36 22.74
CA PRO A 451 9.79 19.41 22.82
C PRO A 451 10.45 19.48 24.18
N PRO A 452 10.82 18.35 24.78
CA PRO A 452 11.52 18.39 26.05
C PRO A 452 12.65 19.42 25.99
N ALA A 453 12.83 20.21 27.04
CA ALA A 453 13.78 21.34 27.05
C ALA A 453 15.22 20.99 26.60
N TRP A 454 15.63 19.70 26.76
CA TRP A 454 16.90 19.18 26.29
C TRP A 454 16.97 18.99 24.77
N LEU A 455 15.83 18.88 24.09
CA LEU A 455 15.73 18.68 22.66
C LEU A 455 15.61 19.99 21.87
N GLN A 456 15.07 21.05 22.51
CA GLN A 456 14.83 22.34 21.87
C GLN A 456 16.10 22.94 21.23
N PRO A 457 17.28 22.98 21.91
CA PRO A 457 18.50 23.51 21.31
C PRO A 457 18.94 22.78 20.06
N TYR A 458 18.61 21.49 19.96
CA TYR A 458 18.91 20.70 18.79
C TYR A 458 17.90 20.96 17.64
N LEU A 459 16.63 21.06 17.94
CA LEU A 459 15.59 21.42 16.95
C LEU A 459 15.88 22.81 16.36
N ASP A 460 16.34 23.77 17.18
CA ASP A 460 16.71 25.10 16.74
C ASP A 460 17.96 25.12 15.86
N SER A 461 18.80 24.10 15.93
CA SER A 461 20.01 23.95 15.12
C SER A 461 19.77 23.36 13.74
N LEU A 462 18.55 22.85 13.43
CA LEU A 462 18.24 22.22 12.15
C LEU A 462 18.04 23.30 11.07
N PRO A 463 18.63 23.10 9.86
CA PRO A 463 18.38 23.98 8.73
C PRO A 463 16.88 24.01 8.38
N GLY A 464 16.27 25.19 8.40
CA GLY A 464 14.85 25.36 8.09
C GLY A 464 13.90 25.25 9.28
N ALA A 465 14.39 25.16 10.51
CA ALA A 465 13.56 25.30 11.71
C ALA A 465 12.96 26.72 11.76
N SER A 466 11.76 26.90 11.26
CA SER A 466 11.04 28.15 11.45
C SER A 466 10.65 28.30 12.92
N LYS A 467 10.86 29.49 13.50
CA LYS A 467 10.56 29.82 14.90
C LYS A 467 9.06 29.84 15.25
N SER A 468 8.23 29.09 14.56
CA SER A 468 6.79 29.03 14.76
C SER A 468 6.32 27.60 15.01
N ILE A 469 6.56 27.17 16.26
CA ILE A 469 5.70 26.17 16.90
C ILE A 469 4.92 26.95 17.95
N HIS A 470 3.80 27.52 17.56
CA HIS A 470 2.72 27.94 18.43
C HIS A 470 1.47 27.21 17.98
#